data_3794f9cb907313365ad374a1311e9fff
#
_entry.id   3794f9cb907313365ad374a1311e9fff
#
_cell.length_a   1.000
_cell.length_b   1.000
_cell.length_c   1.000
_cell.angle_alpha   90.00
_cell.angle_beta   90.00
_cell.angle_gamma   90.00
#
_symmetry.space_group_name_H-M   'P 1'
#
loop_
_entity.id
_entity.type
_entity.pdbx_description
1 polymer ?
#
loop_
_entity_poly.entity_id
_entity_poly.type
_entity_poly.pdbx_seq_one_letter_code
_entity_poly.pdbx_strand_id
1 'polypeptide(L)'
;MKKLISILLAVLLIAVLGATAYADAGVGVEPGEAMPDFTVSLTDGSTATLSELLKEQDLVVLNIFASWCGPCEREFPDMETVYQANSDRMVILSVSGDPNDTMEVISAYKDSHALSFPMGLAGDALDFITVPGFPTTIFIDRNSKVGFIKVGAFASQEEFEGKVNTFLSSDYDGKPLASERAVSLLPYIFGFFGFGSLLLVIGRWGILRKAGKKGWHSLIPLLNVYKEYSICWNGWLGVLADLCIPVGLICNMVKLPSVIYHILIVVSLLISIPESLKLAKAFGKGKFVGVLLAVPVLKELGRFILGVGKAKYQNSASETAVA
;
A
#
# COMPACT_ATOMS: atom_id res chain seq x y z
N MET A 1 -27.28 -5.12 19.75
CA MET A 1 -26.27 -4.07 19.62
C MET A 1 -24.92 -4.48 20.22
N LYS A 2 -24.84 -4.86 21.52
CA LYS A 2 -23.55 -5.25 22.17
C LYS A 2 -22.82 -6.38 21.40
N LYS A 3 -23.51 -7.46 20.98
CA LYS A 3 -22.92 -8.57 20.21
C LYS A 3 -22.38 -8.13 18.84
N LEU A 4 -23.07 -7.21 18.15
CA LEU A 4 -22.62 -6.70 16.85
C LEU A 4 -21.36 -5.85 16.97
N ILE A 5 -21.32 -4.99 18.01
CA ILE A 5 -20.13 -4.16 18.31
C ILE A 5 -18.94 -5.06 18.69
N SER A 6 -19.18 -6.11 19.47
CA SER A 6 -18.10 -7.06 19.82
C SER A 6 -17.55 -7.80 18.59
N ILE A 7 -18.42 -8.20 17.65
CA ILE A 7 -18.00 -8.84 16.40
C ILE A 7 -17.19 -7.85 15.54
N LEU A 8 -17.65 -6.61 15.42
CA LEU A 8 -16.92 -5.57 14.66
C LEU A 8 -15.56 -5.26 15.26
N LEU A 9 -15.48 -5.15 16.61
CA LEU A 9 -14.21 -4.97 17.29
C LEU A 9 -13.28 -6.17 17.13
N ALA A 10 -13.81 -7.39 17.17
CA ALA A 10 -13.02 -8.60 16.93
C ALA A 10 -12.48 -8.65 15.50
N VAL A 11 -13.29 -8.32 14.49
CA VAL A 11 -12.85 -8.26 13.07
C VAL A 11 -11.81 -7.16 12.88
N LEU A 12 -11.99 -6.00 13.49
CA LEU A 12 -11.00 -4.92 13.45
C LEU A 12 -9.68 -5.35 14.11
N LEU A 13 -9.75 -6.01 15.26
CA LEU A 13 -8.58 -6.51 15.98
C LEU A 13 -7.84 -7.56 15.14
N ILE A 14 -8.55 -8.50 14.53
CA ILE A 14 -7.97 -9.51 13.63
C ILE A 14 -7.34 -8.85 12.40
N ALA A 15 -7.98 -7.84 11.82
CA ALA A 15 -7.43 -7.12 10.67
C ALA A 15 -6.15 -6.33 11.04
N VAL A 16 -6.12 -5.72 12.22
CA VAL A 16 -4.94 -5.00 12.72
C VAL A 16 -3.81 -5.97 13.06
N LEU A 17 -4.11 -7.07 13.78
CA LEU A 17 -3.12 -8.09 14.12
C LEU A 17 -2.59 -8.83 12.88
N GLY A 18 -3.44 -9.11 11.90
CA GLY A 18 -3.03 -9.68 10.62
C GLY A 18 -2.13 -8.74 9.81
N ALA A 19 -2.41 -7.43 9.83
CA ALA A 19 -1.58 -6.44 9.16
C ALA A 19 -0.19 -6.29 9.82
N THR A 20 -0.10 -6.38 11.15
CA THR A 20 1.18 -6.33 11.85
C THR A 20 2.03 -7.59 11.62
N ALA A 21 1.40 -8.77 11.57
CA ALA A 21 2.12 -10.02 11.28
C ALA A 21 2.69 -10.05 9.85
N TYR A 22 2.00 -9.41 8.88
CA TYR A 22 2.50 -9.30 7.51
C TYR A 22 3.62 -8.26 7.37
N ALA A 23 3.64 -7.24 8.22
CA ALA A 23 4.68 -6.20 8.22
C ALA A 23 6.02 -6.67 8.83
N ASP A 24 6.02 -7.80 9.54
CA ASP A 24 7.19 -8.35 10.24
C ASP A 24 7.74 -9.64 9.58
N ALA A 25 7.46 -9.86 8.30
CA ALA A 25 8.14 -10.89 7.53
C ALA A 25 9.60 -10.45 7.34
N GLY A 26 10.46 -10.86 8.27
CA GLY A 26 11.90 -10.65 8.21
C GLY A 26 12.50 -11.29 6.96
N VAL A 27 13.71 -10.84 6.58
CA VAL A 27 14.44 -11.40 5.41
C VAL A 27 15.09 -12.75 5.77
N GLY A 28 14.98 -13.21 7.01
CA GLY A 28 15.62 -14.45 7.50
C GLY A 28 17.05 -14.23 7.99
N VAL A 29 17.68 -13.13 7.58
CA VAL A 29 18.99 -12.66 8.07
C VAL A 29 18.84 -11.22 8.54
N GLU A 30 19.65 -10.83 9.54
CA GLU A 30 19.58 -9.48 10.12
C GLU A 30 20.93 -8.75 10.01
N PRO A 31 20.92 -7.42 9.94
CA PRO A 31 22.17 -6.64 9.94
C PRO A 31 23.04 -6.92 11.16
N GLY A 32 24.31 -7.20 10.91
CA GLY A 32 25.30 -7.57 11.92
C GLY A 32 25.50 -9.08 12.06
N GLU A 33 24.58 -9.91 11.56
CA GLU A 33 24.74 -11.36 11.54
C GLU A 33 25.72 -11.82 10.45
N ALA A 34 26.31 -12.99 10.65
CA ALA A 34 27.10 -13.63 9.61
C ALA A 34 26.16 -14.18 8.52
N MET A 35 26.45 -13.84 7.27
CA MET A 35 25.75 -14.39 6.12
C MET A 35 26.18 -15.85 5.93
N PRO A 36 25.24 -16.82 5.91
CA PRO A 36 25.59 -18.20 5.56
C PRO A 36 26.21 -18.27 4.16
N ASP A 37 27.13 -19.19 3.95
CA ASP A 37 27.71 -19.40 2.64
C ASP A 37 26.66 -20.02 1.70
N PHE A 38 26.65 -19.59 0.44
CA PHE A 38 25.73 -20.08 -0.56
C PHE A 38 26.38 -20.10 -1.95
N THR A 39 25.83 -20.90 -2.85
CA THR A 39 26.26 -20.98 -4.22
C THR A 39 25.07 -20.77 -5.16
N VAL A 40 25.27 -19.94 -6.18
CA VAL A 40 24.27 -19.66 -7.20
C VAL A 40 24.80 -20.00 -8.60
N SER A 41 23.89 -20.39 -9.49
CA SER A 41 24.22 -20.65 -10.90
C SER A 41 24.04 -19.37 -11.70
N LEU A 42 25.00 -19.05 -12.56
CA LEU A 42 25.03 -17.83 -13.36
C LEU A 42 24.66 -18.06 -14.83
N THR A 43 24.24 -16.99 -15.50
CA THR A 43 23.85 -17.02 -16.93
C THR A 43 24.94 -17.39 -17.89
N ASP A 44 26.21 -17.25 -17.53
CA ASP A 44 27.39 -17.65 -18.32
C ASP A 44 27.76 -19.13 -18.16
N GLY A 45 26.96 -19.89 -17.38
CA GLY A 45 27.20 -21.30 -17.09
C GLY A 45 28.15 -21.55 -15.92
N SER A 46 28.72 -20.52 -15.31
CA SER A 46 29.55 -20.63 -14.11
C SER A 46 28.69 -20.66 -12.83
N THR A 47 29.37 -20.79 -11.71
CA THR A 47 28.75 -20.64 -10.37
C THR A 47 29.48 -19.58 -9.59
N ALA A 48 28.77 -18.90 -8.70
CA ALA A 48 29.33 -17.95 -7.75
C ALA A 48 29.05 -18.42 -6.31
N THR A 49 30.12 -18.56 -5.53
CA THR A 49 30.03 -18.88 -4.09
C THR A 49 30.43 -17.67 -3.28
N LEU A 50 29.63 -17.31 -2.26
CA LEU A 50 29.85 -16.09 -1.46
C LEU A 50 31.27 -16.04 -0.88
N SER A 51 31.71 -17.12 -0.25
CA SER A 51 33.04 -17.18 0.37
C SER A 51 34.20 -17.03 -0.63
N GLU A 52 34.01 -17.42 -1.90
CA GLU A 52 35.02 -17.21 -2.96
C GLU A 52 34.98 -15.74 -3.42
N LEU A 53 33.81 -15.16 -3.61
CA LEU A 53 33.69 -13.75 -3.99
C LEU A 53 34.32 -12.82 -2.97
N LEU A 54 34.14 -13.09 -1.66
CA LEU A 54 34.71 -12.26 -0.59
C LEU A 54 36.23 -12.40 -0.41
N LYS A 55 36.91 -13.34 -1.12
CA LYS A 55 38.38 -13.36 -1.20
C LYS A 55 38.94 -12.28 -2.10
N GLU A 56 38.15 -11.86 -3.09
CA GLU A 56 38.55 -10.92 -4.12
C GLU A 56 37.89 -9.55 -3.98
N GLN A 57 36.73 -9.51 -3.33
CA GLN A 57 35.89 -8.33 -3.22
C GLN A 57 35.76 -7.84 -1.78
N ASP A 58 35.74 -6.52 -1.60
CA ASP A 58 35.49 -5.87 -0.32
C ASP A 58 34.00 -5.88 0.05
N LEU A 59 33.12 -5.97 -0.95
CA LEU A 59 31.67 -5.89 -0.81
C LEU A 59 30.98 -6.82 -1.83
N VAL A 60 30.07 -7.64 -1.34
CA VAL A 60 29.11 -8.37 -2.18
C VAL A 60 27.73 -7.77 -1.98
N VAL A 61 27.10 -7.31 -3.06
CA VAL A 61 25.72 -6.83 -3.07
C VAL A 61 24.85 -7.93 -3.68
N LEU A 62 24.16 -8.69 -2.82
CA LEU A 62 23.19 -9.69 -3.26
C LEU A 62 21.85 -8.99 -3.52
N ASN A 63 21.46 -8.92 -4.80
CA ASN A 63 20.18 -8.37 -5.22
C ASN A 63 19.26 -9.51 -5.65
N ILE A 64 18.10 -9.65 -5.01
CA ILE A 64 17.11 -10.67 -5.33
C ILE A 64 15.94 -9.99 -6.05
N PHE A 65 15.70 -10.43 -7.29
CA PHE A 65 14.71 -9.82 -8.18
C PHE A 65 13.78 -10.86 -8.82
N ALA A 66 12.92 -10.45 -9.72
CA ALA A 66 12.17 -11.31 -10.64
C ALA A 66 12.09 -10.65 -12.02
N SER A 67 12.04 -11.43 -13.09
CA SER A 67 12.06 -10.93 -14.48
C SER A 67 10.89 -9.99 -14.82
N TRP A 68 9.78 -10.13 -14.14
CA TRP A 68 8.56 -9.29 -14.29
C TRP A 68 8.52 -8.07 -13.34
N CYS A 69 9.53 -7.87 -12.51
CA CYS A 69 9.53 -6.85 -11.46
C CYS A 69 9.85 -5.46 -12.02
N GLY A 70 8.86 -4.64 -12.29
CA GLY A 70 9.04 -3.28 -12.79
C GLY A 70 9.88 -2.33 -11.91
N PRO A 71 9.79 -2.37 -10.56
CA PRO A 71 10.72 -1.65 -9.69
C PRO A 71 12.19 -2.07 -9.88
N CYS A 72 12.46 -3.37 -10.06
CA CYS A 72 13.81 -3.91 -10.28
C CYS A 72 14.40 -3.40 -11.60
N GLU A 73 13.59 -3.44 -12.67
CA GLU A 73 13.98 -2.94 -13.99
C GLU A 73 14.41 -1.46 -13.95
N ARG A 74 13.74 -0.64 -13.12
CA ARG A 74 14.06 0.78 -13.02
C ARG A 74 15.34 1.09 -12.26
N GLU A 75 15.76 0.25 -11.30
CA GLU A 75 16.98 0.49 -10.52
C GLU A 75 18.25 -0.06 -11.21
N PHE A 76 18.10 -1.04 -12.09
CA PHE A 76 19.27 -1.71 -12.72
C PHE A 76 20.20 -0.78 -13.49
N PRO A 77 19.76 0.22 -14.26
CA PRO A 77 20.67 1.17 -14.91
C PRO A 77 21.54 1.95 -13.92
N ASP A 78 20.97 2.34 -12.77
CA ASP A 78 21.68 3.05 -11.71
C ASP A 78 22.70 2.11 -11.03
N MET A 79 22.28 0.87 -10.74
CA MET A 79 23.16 -0.16 -10.18
C MET A 79 24.31 -0.50 -11.13
N GLU A 80 24.05 -0.62 -12.44
CA GLU A 80 25.05 -0.88 -13.47
C GLU A 80 26.11 0.24 -13.51
N THR A 81 25.69 1.50 -13.47
CA THR A 81 26.59 2.64 -13.46
C THR A 81 27.54 2.60 -12.26
N VAL A 82 27.00 2.32 -11.07
CA VAL A 82 27.81 2.25 -9.84
C VAL A 82 28.69 1.01 -9.84
N TYR A 83 28.21 -0.12 -10.38
CA TYR A 83 28.99 -1.34 -10.50
C TYR A 83 30.22 -1.14 -11.40
N GLN A 84 30.05 -0.56 -12.58
CA GLN A 84 31.15 -0.30 -13.49
C GLN A 84 32.24 0.59 -12.89
N ALA A 85 31.86 1.52 -12.02
CA ALA A 85 32.80 2.42 -11.35
C ALA A 85 33.57 1.77 -10.19
N ASN A 86 33.09 0.60 -9.67
CA ASN A 86 33.62 -0.02 -8.44
C ASN A 86 33.87 -1.53 -8.58
N SER A 87 33.81 -2.10 -9.78
CA SER A 87 33.89 -3.55 -10.03
C SER A 87 35.22 -4.20 -9.62
N ASP A 88 36.24 -3.41 -9.36
CA ASP A 88 37.53 -3.83 -8.79
C ASP A 88 37.44 -4.16 -7.28
N ARG A 89 36.44 -3.65 -6.57
CA ARG A 89 36.29 -3.78 -5.13
C ARG A 89 34.94 -4.35 -4.68
N MET A 90 33.95 -4.39 -5.56
CA MET A 90 32.63 -4.93 -5.26
C MET A 90 32.10 -5.80 -6.39
N VAL A 91 31.22 -6.70 -6.04
CA VAL A 91 30.40 -7.42 -7.01
C VAL A 91 28.92 -7.27 -6.69
N ILE A 92 28.11 -7.01 -7.71
CA ILE A 92 26.66 -7.17 -7.65
C ILE A 92 26.35 -8.58 -8.15
N LEU A 93 25.76 -9.39 -7.26
CA LEU A 93 25.25 -10.72 -7.59
C LEU A 93 23.72 -10.62 -7.63
N SER A 94 23.16 -10.45 -8.84
CA SER A 94 21.73 -10.31 -9.02
C SER A 94 21.09 -11.63 -9.41
N VAL A 95 20.19 -12.15 -8.57
CA VAL A 95 19.62 -13.48 -8.74
C VAL A 95 18.09 -13.44 -8.72
N SER A 96 17.46 -14.19 -9.64
CA SER A 96 16.00 -14.32 -9.59
C SER A 96 15.56 -15.23 -8.46
N GLY A 97 14.64 -14.72 -7.66
CA GLY A 97 13.91 -15.45 -6.61
C GLY A 97 12.54 -15.96 -7.06
N ASP A 98 12.15 -15.77 -8.33
CA ASP A 98 10.88 -16.31 -8.85
C ASP A 98 11.08 -17.76 -9.32
N PRO A 99 10.31 -18.73 -8.81
CA PRO A 99 10.42 -20.12 -9.22
C PRO A 99 10.04 -20.38 -10.69
N ASN A 100 9.39 -19.44 -11.36
CA ASN A 100 9.03 -19.53 -12.76
C ASN A 100 10.10 -18.96 -13.72
N ASP A 101 11.09 -18.24 -13.20
CA ASP A 101 12.20 -17.76 -13.99
C ASP A 101 13.17 -18.90 -14.32
N THR A 102 13.57 -18.98 -15.57
CA THR A 102 14.57 -19.95 -16.03
C THR A 102 15.89 -19.24 -16.36
N MET A 103 16.97 -19.99 -16.48
CA MET A 103 18.28 -19.43 -16.84
C MET A 103 18.25 -18.72 -18.19
N GLU A 104 17.47 -19.25 -19.15
CA GLU A 104 17.28 -18.65 -20.46
C GLU A 104 16.57 -17.29 -20.37
N VAL A 105 15.53 -17.20 -19.51
CA VAL A 105 14.81 -15.94 -19.26
C VAL A 105 15.74 -14.89 -18.66
N ILE A 106 16.53 -15.28 -17.65
CA ILE A 106 17.46 -14.35 -16.98
C ILE A 106 18.62 -13.94 -17.90
N SER A 107 19.11 -14.84 -18.74
CA SER A 107 20.13 -14.50 -19.73
C SER A 107 19.63 -13.50 -20.75
N ALA A 108 18.43 -13.74 -21.32
CA ALA A 108 17.80 -12.80 -22.24
C ALA A 108 17.49 -11.44 -21.57
N TYR A 109 17.08 -11.46 -20.31
CA TYR A 109 16.85 -10.26 -19.51
C TYR A 109 18.14 -9.45 -19.34
N LYS A 110 19.23 -10.08 -18.93
CA LYS A 110 20.56 -9.47 -18.80
C LYS A 110 21.01 -8.79 -20.08
N ASP A 111 20.89 -9.51 -21.20
CA ASP A 111 21.32 -9.01 -22.51
C ASP A 111 20.47 -7.83 -22.97
N SER A 112 19.14 -7.90 -22.79
CA SER A 112 18.22 -6.84 -23.21
C SER A 112 18.41 -5.53 -22.43
N HIS A 113 18.91 -5.60 -21.18
CA HIS A 113 19.18 -4.45 -20.34
C HIS A 113 20.66 -4.04 -20.32
N ALA A 114 21.51 -4.71 -21.11
CA ALA A 114 22.94 -4.45 -21.19
C ALA A 114 23.66 -4.44 -19.83
N LEU A 115 23.30 -5.39 -18.95
CA LEU A 115 23.86 -5.49 -17.60
C LEU A 115 25.15 -6.28 -17.61
N SER A 116 26.22 -5.74 -17.00
CA SER A 116 27.53 -6.39 -16.95
C SER A 116 27.76 -7.23 -15.71
N PHE A 117 27.09 -6.91 -14.59
CA PHE A 117 27.22 -7.66 -13.34
C PHE A 117 26.69 -9.11 -13.46
N PRO A 118 27.19 -10.04 -12.64
CA PRO A 118 26.72 -11.42 -12.58
C PRO A 118 25.22 -11.54 -12.30
N MET A 119 24.52 -12.31 -13.13
CA MET A 119 23.11 -12.62 -12.94
C MET A 119 22.85 -14.11 -13.03
N GLY A 120 21.82 -14.59 -12.31
CA GLY A 120 21.47 -16.00 -12.31
C GLY A 120 20.21 -16.33 -11.53
N LEU A 121 20.11 -17.57 -11.04
CA LEU A 121 19.03 -18.04 -10.20
C LEU A 121 19.50 -18.11 -8.73
N ALA A 122 18.60 -17.80 -7.81
CA ALA A 122 18.95 -17.65 -6.39
C ALA A 122 19.49 -18.93 -5.71
N GLY A 123 19.14 -20.13 -6.22
CA GLY A 123 19.66 -21.41 -5.72
C GLY A 123 19.56 -21.53 -4.21
N ASP A 124 20.65 -21.95 -3.57
CA ASP A 124 20.72 -22.20 -2.12
C ASP A 124 20.55 -20.93 -1.27
N ALA A 125 20.68 -19.73 -1.87
CA ALA A 125 20.49 -18.48 -1.12
C ALA A 125 19.08 -18.34 -0.53
N LEU A 126 18.07 -18.93 -1.16
CA LEU A 126 16.70 -18.91 -0.65
C LEU A 126 16.41 -19.92 0.48
N ASP A 127 17.34 -20.78 0.84
CA ASP A 127 17.16 -21.73 1.93
C ASP A 127 17.09 -21.01 3.31
N PHE A 128 17.72 -19.83 3.39
CA PHE A 128 17.77 -19.03 4.62
C PHE A 128 17.36 -17.56 4.41
N ILE A 129 17.12 -17.11 3.17
CA ILE A 129 16.62 -15.79 2.87
C ILE A 129 15.12 -15.88 2.55
N THR A 130 14.31 -15.22 3.33
CA THR A 130 12.90 -14.97 3.00
C THR A 130 12.83 -13.66 2.20
N VAL A 131 12.18 -13.68 1.05
CA VAL A 131 12.03 -12.49 0.19
C VAL A 131 10.65 -11.88 0.38
N PRO A 132 10.51 -10.81 1.18
CA PRO A 132 9.21 -10.17 1.43
C PRO A 132 8.63 -9.48 0.20
N GLY A 133 9.48 -9.12 -0.75
CA GLY A 133 9.11 -8.46 -2.00
C GLY A 133 10.33 -8.20 -2.88
N PHE A 134 10.08 -7.94 -4.16
CA PHE A 134 11.15 -7.61 -5.12
C PHE A 134 11.22 -6.11 -5.39
N PRO A 135 12.45 -5.56 -5.51
CA PRO A 135 13.72 -6.19 -5.19
C PRO A 135 13.97 -6.30 -3.68
N THR A 136 14.81 -7.26 -3.27
CA THR A 136 15.42 -7.30 -1.94
C THR A 136 16.94 -7.29 -2.12
N THR A 137 17.61 -6.30 -1.54
CA THR A 137 19.05 -6.10 -1.71
C THR A 137 19.75 -6.20 -0.36
N ILE A 138 20.78 -7.05 -0.29
CA ILE A 138 21.57 -7.33 0.92
C ILE A 138 23.05 -6.98 0.63
N PHE A 139 23.60 -6.10 1.44
CA PHE A 139 25.02 -5.75 1.39
C PHE A 139 25.78 -6.63 2.37
N ILE A 140 26.79 -7.34 1.90
CA ILE A 140 27.59 -8.30 2.65
C ILE A 140 29.03 -7.81 2.64
N ASP A 141 29.57 -7.50 3.82
CA ASP A 141 30.93 -7.00 3.95
C ASP A 141 31.99 -8.10 3.79
N ARG A 142 33.26 -7.70 3.70
CA ARG A 142 34.43 -8.60 3.55
C ARG A 142 34.56 -9.65 4.66
N ASN A 143 33.88 -9.45 5.79
CA ASN A 143 33.87 -10.39 6.93
C ASN A 143 32.67 -11.33 6.88
N SER A 144 32.00 -11.43 5.74
CA SER A 144 30.75 -12.18 5.56
C SER A 144 29.62 -11.75 6.50
N LYS A 145 29.58 -10.48 6.91
CA LYS A 145 28.49 -9.95 7.73
C LYS A 145 27.50 -9.20 6.88
N VAL A 146 26.23 -9.38 7.23
CA VAL A 146 25.14 -8.58 6.68
C VAL A 146 25.29 -7.14 7.16
N GLY A 147 25.68 -6.25 6.29
CA GLY A 147 25.92 -4.85 6.64
C GLY A 147 24.67 -3.98 6.48
N PHE A 148 23.78 -4.29 5.50
CA PHE A 148 22.58 -3.52 5.22
C PHE A 148 21.59 -4.37 4.44
N ILE A 149 20.30 -4.14 4.69
CA ILE A 149 19.20 -4.78 3.95
C ILE A 149 18.23 -3.70 3.49
N LYS A 150 17.88 -3.74 2.20
CA LYS A 150 16.80 -2.94 1.62
C LYS A 150 15.76 -3.84 0.97
N VAL A 151 14.51 -3.68 1.37
CA VAL A 151 13.36 -4.28 0.70
C VAL A 151 12.65 -3.18 -0.10
N GLY A 152 12.58 -3.35 -1.41
CA GLY A 152 12.13 -2.35 -2.38
C GLY A 152 13.30 -1.68 -3.08
N ALA A 153 13.01 -1.06 -4.24
CA ALA A 153 14.01 -0.43 -5.08
C ALA A 153 14.67 0.80 -4.43
N PHE A 154 15.90 1.07 -4.77
CA PHE A 154 16.54 2.35 -4.50
C PHE A 154 15.83 3.46 -5.27
N ALA A 155 15.72 4.63 -4.66
CA ALA A 155 15.00 5.75 -5.25
C ALA A 155 15.82 6.48 -6.33
N SER A 156 17.16 6.39 -6.25
CA SER A 156 18.08 6.98 -7.20
C SER A 156 19.46 6.34 -7.15
N GLN A 157 20.30 6.63 -8.19
CA GLN A 157 21.69 6.24 -8.23
C GLN A 157 22.46 6.71 -7.00
N GLU A 158 22.26 7.96 -6.59
CA GLU A 158 22.98 8.57 -5.44
C GLU A 158 22.69 7.82 -4.14
N GLU A 159 21.45 7.32 -3.96
CA GLU A 159 21.10 6.53 -2.77
C GLU A 159 21.86 5.22 -2.75
N PHE A 160 21.88 4.48 -3.87
CA PHE A 160 22.63 3.22 -3.99
C PHE A 160 24.13 3.43 -3.85
N GLU A 161 24.70 4.40 -4.57
CA GLU A 161 26.11 4.76 -4.53
C GLU A 161 26.55 5.20 -3.13
N GLY A 162 25.72 5.97 -2.43
CA GLY A 162 26.00 6.38 -1.06
C GLY A 162 26.13 5.20 -0.09
N LYS A 163 25.33 4.13 -0.26
CA LYS A 163 25.49 2.89 0.50
C LYS A 163 26.79 2.18 0.11
N VAL A 164 27.04 1.98 -1.18
CA VAL A 164 28.28 1.35 -1.68
C VAL A 164 29.52 2.06 -1.13
N ASN A 165 29.57 3.39 -1.23
CA ASN A 165 30.69 4.20 -0.75
C ASN A 165 30.91 4.05 0.76
N THR A 166 29.84 3.88 1.54
CA THR A 166 29.97 3.65 2.98
C THR A 166 30.71 2.34 3.27
N PHE A 167 30.37 1.25 2.58
CA PHE A 167 31.01 -0.06 2.79
C PHE A 167 32.43 -0.14 2.21
N LEU A 168 32.71 0.60 1.13
CA LEU A 168 34.03 0.65 0.50
C LEU A 168 34.96 1.70 1.15
N SER A 169 34.45 2.50 2.11
CA SER A 169 35.26 3.48 2.82
C SER A 169 36.32 2.80 3.69
N SER A 170 37.52 3.43 3.77
CA SER A 170 38.57 3.04 4.73
C SER A 170 38.12 3.18 6.19
N ASP A 171 37.12 4.02 6.46
CA ASP A 171 36.60 4.34 7.78
C ASP A 171 35.44 3.41 8.17
N TYR A 172 35.03 2.46 7.33
CA TYR A 172 34.00 1.50 7.67
C TYR A 172 34.44 0.58 8.81
N ASP A 173 33.77 0.67 9.94
CA ASP A 173 34.14 0.00 11.19
C ASP A 173 33.51 -1.39 11.37
N GLY A 174 32.86 -1.92 10.31
CA GLY A 174 32.17 -3.22 10.33
C GLY A 174 30.83 -3.22 11.08
N LYS A 175 30.31 -2.04 11.41
CA LYS A 175 28.96 -1.94 12.00
C LYS A 175 27.89 -1.91 10.93
N PRO A 176 26.78 -2.62 11.14
CA PRO A 176 25.68 -2.61 10.21
C PRO A 176 24.98 -1.25 10.17
N LEU A 177 24.48 -0.89 8.99
CA LEU A 177 23.58 0.23 8.82
C LEU A 177 22.13 -0.18 9.16
N ALA A 178 21.30 0.78 9.54
CA ALA A 178 19.88 0.52 9.74
C ALA A 178 19.23 0.02 8.44
N SER A 179 18.59 -1.13 8.52
CA SER A 179 17.88 -1.70 7.36
C SER A 179 16.70 -0.84 6.92
N GLU A 180 16.46 -0.77 5.62
CA GLU A 180 15.34 -0.06 5.03
C GLU A 180 14.35 -1.08 4.45
N ARG A 181 13.17 -1.16 5.05
CA ARG A 181 12.09 -2.03 4.58
C ARG A 181 10.97 -1.16 4.05
N ALA A 182 10.61 -1.33 2.78
CA ALA A 182 9.44 -0.68 2.23
C ALA A 182 8.19 -1.19 2.96
N VAL A 183 7.62 -0.35 3.82
CA VAL A 183 6.36 -0.67 4.48
C VAL A 183 5.26 -0.60 3.42
N SER A 184 4.73 -1.77 3.03
CA SER A 184 3.55 -1.79 2.18
C SER A 184 2.38 -1.17 2.93
N LEU A 185 1.95 0.02 2.51
CA LEU A 185 0.74 0.67 3.03
C LEU A 185 -0.54 0.01 2.51
N LEU A 186 -0.44 -0.86 1.49
CA LEU A 186 -1.59 -1.51 0.86
C LEU A 186 -2.51 -2.24 1.85
N PRO A 187 -2.03 -3.13 2.76
CA PRO A 187 -2.92 -3.80 3.71
C PRO A 187 -3.61 -2.82 4.66
N TYR A 188 -2.93 -1.74 5.07
CA TYR A 188 -3.55 -0.69 5.90
C TYR A 188 -4.60 0.09 5.13
N ILE A 189 -4.32 0.42 3.86
CA ILE A 189 -5.26 1.08 2.95
C ILE A 189 -6.49 0.18 2.73
N PHE A 190 -6.31 -1.09 2.37
CA PHE A 190 -7.41 -2.03 2.18
C PHE A 190 -8.18 -2.29 3.48
N GLY A 191 -7.51 -2.40 4.62
CA GLY A 191 -8.14 -2.53 5.92
C GLY A 191 -9.00 -1.30 6.25
N PHE A 192 -8.47 -0.10 6.08
CA PHE A 192 -9.17 1.15 6.33
C PHE A 192 -10.38 1.35 5.40
N PHE A 193 -10.19 1.14 4.09
CA PHE A 193 -11.28 1.24 3.12
C PHE A 193 -12.31 0.12 3.27
N GLY A 194 -11.89 -1.11 3.56
CA GLY A 194 -12.79 -2.24 3.81
C GLY A 194 -13.65 -2.02 5.04
N PHE A 195 -13.05 -1.57 6.14
CA PHE A 195 -13.77 -1.23 7.37
C PHE A 195 -14.72 -0.04 7.18
N GLY A 196 -14.27 1.01 6.50
CA GLY A 196 -15.09 2.17 6.15
C GLY A 196 -16.30 1.77 5.30
N SER A 197 -16.10 0.91 4.30
CA SER A 197 -17.17 0.38 3.44
C SER A 197 -18.20 -0.44 4.23
N LEU A 198 -17.76 -1.24 5.19
CA LEU A 198 -18.66 -2.01 6.06
C LEU A 198 -19.51 -1.11 6.95
N LEU A 199 -18.90 -0.10 7.57
CA LEU A 199 -19.64 0.90 8.36
C LEU A 199 -20.66 1.65 7.51
N LEU A 200 -20.28 2.00 6.27
CA LEU A 200 -21.15 2.67 5.30
C LEU A 200 -22.38 1.82 4.98
N VAL A 201 -22.21 0.56 4.66
CA VAL A 201 -23.30 -0.37 4.33
C VAL A 201 -24.23 -0.55 5.54
N ILE A 202 -23.69 -0.84 6.72
CA ILE A 202 -24.49 -1.09 7.94
C ILE A 202 -25.22 0.19 8.36
N GLY A 203 -24.56 1.33 8.33
CA GLY A 203 -25.14 2.62 8.67
C GLY A 203 -26.32 2.98 7.75
N ARG A 204 -26.11 2.92 6.45
CA ARG A 204 -27.13 3.19 5.44
C ARG A 204 -28.27 2.17 5.48
N TRP A 205 -27.98 0.90 5.69
CA TRP A 205 -29.01 -0.12 5.92
C TRP A 205 -29.95 0.25 7.06
N GLY A 206 -29.36 0.66 8.21
CA GLY A 206 -30.12 1.08 9.37
C GLY A 206 -30.96 2.34 9.12
N ILE A 207 -30.39 3.36 8.47
CA ILE A 207 -31.08 4.59 8.07
C ILE A 207 -32.28 4.29 7.17
N LEU A 208 -32.07 3.49 6.10
CA LEU A 208 -33.11 3.13 5.15
C LEU A 208 -34.25 2.34 5.82
N ARG A 209 -33.91 1.38 6.69
CA ARG A 209 -34.94 0.61 7.43
C ARG A 209 -35.75 1.49 8.36
N LYS A 210 -35.13 2.42 9.08
CA LYS A 210 -35.84 3.37 9.95
C LYS A 210 -36.76 4.31 9.19
N ALA A 211 -36.38 4.65 7.93
CA ALA A 211 -37.21 5.45 7.03
C ALA A 211 -38.25 4.62 6.23
N GLY A 212 -38.50 3.36 6.61
CA GLY A 212 -39.46 2.49 5.95
C GLY A 212 -39.06 1.99 4.56
N LYS A 213 -37.78 2.13 4.19
CA LYS A 213 -37.25 1.65 2.92
C LYS A 213 -36.59 0.27 3.07
N LYS A 214 -36.43 -0.45 1.95
CA LYS A 214 -35.75 -1.76 1.95
C LYS A 214 -34.26 -1.58 2.23
N GLY A 215 -33.75 -2.15 3.34
CA GLY A 215 -32.35 -2.00 3.77
C GLY A 215 -31.32 -2.50 2.75
N TRP A 216 -31.64 -3.57 1.99
CA TRP A 216 -30.73 -4.16 1.00
C TRP A 216 -30.34 -3.18 -0.13
N HIS A 217 -31.08 -2.08 -0.32
CA HIS A 217 -30.68 -1.03 -1.26
C HIS A 217 -29.32 -0.41 -0.88
N SER A 218 -28.87 -0.54 0.37
CA SER A 218 -27.55 -0.07 0.80
C SER A 218 -26.38 -0.85 0.18
N LEU A 219 -26.63 -2.05 -0.35
CA LEU A 219 -25.63 -2.89 -0.99
C LEU A 219 -25.34 -2.48 -2.44
N ILE A 220 -26.24 -1.74 -3.08
CA ILE A 220 -26.12 -1.36 -4.49
C ILE A 220 -25.54 0.06 -4.56
N PRO A 221 -24.31 0.23 -5.12
CA PRO A 221 -23.75 1.56 -5.35
C PRO A 221 -24.71 2.47 -6.15
N LEU A 222 -24.64 3.76 -5.92
CA LEU A 222 -25.54 4.79 -6.45
C LEU A 222 -26.99 4.68 -6.01
N LEU A 223 -27.59 3.48 -5.97
CA LEU A 223 -28.94 3.29 -5.47
C LEU A 223 -29.04 3.59 -3.97
N ASN A 224 -28.01 3.20 -3.19
CA ASN A 224 -27.92 3.50 -1.78
C ASN A 224 -27.90 5.01 -1.54
N VAL A 225 -27.11 5.75 -2.30
CA VAL A 225 -26.99 7.21 -2.25
C VAL A 225 -28.30 7.87 -2.68
N TYR A 226 -28.83 7.46 -3.82
CA TYR A 226 -30.13 7.96 -4.30
C TYR A 226 -31.25 7.77 -3.26
N LYS A 227 -31.34 6.57 -2.67
CA LYS A 227 -32.39 6.26 -1.67
C LYS A 227 -32.19 7.00 -0.36
N GLU A 228 -30.96 7.18 0.09
CA GLU A 228 -30.65 7.93 1.31
C GLU A 228 -31.02 9.41 1.14
N TYR A 229 -30.56 10.06 0.07
CA TYR A 229 -30.92 11.46 -0.21
C TYR A 229 -32.42 11.65 -0.44
N SER A 230 -33.09 10.67 -1.06
CA SER A 230 -34.54 10.74 -1.28
C SER A 230 -35.37 10.70 0.00
N ILE A 231 -34.77 10.36 1.15
CA ILE A 231 -35.45 10.39 2.46
C ILE A 231 -35.67 11.83 2.93
N CYS A 232 -34.71 12.71 2.68
CA CYS A 232 -34.71 14.07 3.23
C CYS A 232 -34.60 15.16 2.16
N TRP A 233 -34.27 14.81 0.92
CA TRP A 233 -34.13 15.80 -0.17
C TRP A 233 -34.33 15.15 -1.54
N ASN A 234 -33.39 15.36 -2.51
CA ASN A 234 -33.45 14.86 -3.87
C ASN A 234 -32.37 13.81 -4.11
N GLY A 235 -32.79 12.58 -4.41
CA GLY A 235 -31.88 11.46 -4.61
C GLY A 235 -30.84 11.67 -5.73
N TRP A 236 -31.21 12.35 -6.83
CA TRP A 236 -30.28 12.61 -7.93
C TRP A 236 -29.20 13.61 -7.59
N LEU A 237 -29.50 14.61 -6.75
CA LEU A 237 -28.47 15.54 -6.25
C LEU A 237 -27.43 14.81 -5.41
N GLY A 238 -27.85 13.80 -4.62
CA GLY A 238 -26.93 12.96 -3.87
C GLY A 238 -25.99 12.16 -4.77
N VAL A 239 -26.53 11.54 -5.81
CA VAL A 239 -25.72 10.80 -6.79
C VAL A 239 -24.72 11.74 -7.46
N LEU A 240 -25.14 12.94 -7.85
CA LEU A 240 -24.25 13.95 -8.42
C LEU A 240 -23.10 14.31 -7.45
N ALA A 241 -23.42 14.60 -6.18
CA ALA A 241 -22.43 14.97 -5.17
C ALA A 241 -21.40 13.87 -4.94
N ASP A 242 -21.84 12.62 -4.82
CA ASP A 242 -20.95 11.48 -4.58
C ASP A 242 -20.09 11.12 -5.81
N LEU A 243 -20.54 11.45 -7.03
CA LEU A 243 -19.76 11.27 -8.27
C LEU A 243 -18.72 12.38 -8.51
N CYS A 244 -18.91 13.58 -7.96
CA CYS A 244 -17.98 14.69 -8.19
C CYS A 244 -16.56 14.39 -7.75
N ILE A 245 -16.35 13.71 -6.61
CA ILE A 245 -15.01 13.40 -6.08
C ILE A 245 -14.28 12.37 -6.96
N PRO A 246 -14.83 11.18 -7.26
CA PRO A 246 -14.13 10.21 -8.10
C PRO A 246 -13.89 10.73 -9.53
N VAL A 247 -14.84 11.48 -10.11
CA VAL A 247 -14.63 12.12 -11.42
C VAL A 247 -13.50 13.15 -11.34
N GLY A 248 -13.44 13.95 -10.29
CA GLY A 248 -12.35 14.91 -10.07
C GLY A 248 -10.98 14.23 -9.95
N LEU A 249 -10.90 13.10 -9.25
CA LEU A 249 -9.67 12.30 -9.14
C LEU A 249 -9.24 11.76 -10.52
N ILE A 250 -10.17 11.23 -11.31
CA ILE A 250 -9.88 10.77 -12.67
C ILE A 250 -9.37 11.94 -13.52
N CYS A 251 -10.01 13.12 -13.47
CA CYS A 251 -9.54 14.31 -14.18
C CYS A 251 -8.10 14.69 -13.80
N ASN A 252 -7.75 14.56 -12.52
CA ASN A 252 -6.39 14.84 -12.06
C ASN A 252 -5.39 13.77 -12.55
N MET A 253 -5.77 12.49 -12.57
CA MET A 253 -4.92 11.41 -13.10
C MET A 253 -4.62 11.57 -14.60
N VAL A 254 -5.57 12.05 -15.40
CA VAL A 254 -5.35 12.34 -16.82
C VAL A 254 -4.77 13.74 -17.07
N LYS A 255 -4.23 14.38 -16.04
CA LYS A 255 -3.54 15.68 -16.07
C LYS A 255 -4.39 16.85 -16.61
N LEU A 256 -5.71 16.81 -16.41
CA LEU A 256 -6.55 17.98 -16.66
C LEU A 256 -6.26 19.10 -15.64
N PRO A 257 -6.57 20.38 -15.96
CA PRO A 257 -6.30 21.50 -15.04
C PRO A 257 -6.86 21.24 -13.63
N SER A 258 -6.04 21.42 -12.61
CA SER A 258 -6.40 21.16 -11.21
C SER A 258 -7.60 21.97 -10.72
N VAL A 259 -7.90 23.09 -11.37
CA VAL A 259 -9.10 23.90 -11.09
C VAL A 259 -10.40 23.11 -11.24
N ILE A 260 -10.44 22.15 -12.18
CA ILE A 260 -11.63 21.29 -12.40
C ILE A 260 -11.88 20.44 -11.14
N TYR A 261 -10.83 19.84 -10.58
CA TYR A 261 -10.92 19.06 -9.35
C TYR A 261 -11.46 19.89 -8.18
N HIS A 262 -10.95 21.11 -8.00
CA HIS A 262 -11.41 22.01 -6.93
C HIS A 262 -12.88 22.44 -7.12
N ILE A 263 -13.29 22.72 -8.36
CA ILE A 263 -14.70 23.03 -8.65
C ILE A 263 -15.61 21.86 -8.27
N LEU A 264 -15.24 20.63 -8.64
CA LEU A 264 -16.03 19.44 -8.32
C LEU A 264 -16.11 19.18 -6.80
N ILE A 265 -15.04 19.43 -6.05
CA ILE A 265 -15.08 19.40 -4.58
C ILE A 265 -16.08 20.42 -4.03
N VAL A 266 -16.01 21.66 -4.49
CA VAL A 266 -16.93 22.72 -4.03
C VAL A 266 -18.37 22.34 -4.33
N VAL A 267 -18.67 21.85 -5.53
CA VAL A 267 -20.02 21.39 -5.91
C VAL A 267 -20.48 20.24 -5.00
N SER A 268 -19.62 19.26 -4.74
CA SER A 268 -19.93 18.16 -3.80
C SER A 268 -20.28 18.68 -2.40
N LEU A 269 -19.49 19.63 -1.88
CA LEU A 269 -19.72 20.22 -0.55
C LEU A 269 -21.02 21.04 -0.49
N LEU A 270 -21.32 21.86 -1.52
CA LEU A 270 -22.54 22.65 -1.62
C LEU A 270 -23.82 21.79 -1.59
N ILE A 271 -23.73 20.54 -2.05
CA ILE A 271 -24.85 19.59 -2.01
C ILE A 271 -24.85 18.78 -0.70
N SER A 272 -23.71 18.29 -0.26
CA SER A 272 -23.61 17.38 0.90
C SER A 272 -23.86 18.06 2.25
N ILE A 273 -23.49 19.34 2.40
CA ILE A 273 -23.73 20.07 3.67
C ILE A 273 -25.22 20.24 3.94
N PRO A 274 -26.05 20.81 3.02
CA PRO A 274 -27.49 20.90 3.25
C PRO A 274 -28.17 19.55 3.44
N GLU A 275 -27.73 18.52 2.72
CA GLU A 275 -28.25 17.15 2.87
C GLU A 275 -28.02 16.63 4.29
N SER A 276 -26.79 16.74 4.77
CA SER A 276 -26.42 16.28 6.11
C SER A 276 -27.21 16.98 7.22
N LEU A 277 -27.48 18.27 7.06
CA LEU A 277 -28.33 19.02 7.97
C LEU A 277 -29.80 18.53 7.95
N LYS A 278 -30.34 18.29 6.74
CA LYS A 278 -31.70 17.74 6.58
C LYS A 278 -31.81 16.32 7.13
N LEU A 279 -30.78 15.48 6.88
CA LEU A 279 -30.72 14.12 7.41
C LEU A 279 -30.69 14.13 8.94
N ALA A 280 -29.86 14.97 9.56
CA ALA A 280 -29.83 15.12 11.02
C ALA A 280 -31.19 15.53 11.58
N LYS A 281 -31.86 16.51 10.97
CA LYS A 281 -33.19 16.96 11.34
C LYS A 281 -34.23 15.84 11.21
N ALA A 282 -34.19 15.07 10.12
CA ALA A 282 -35.10 13.94 9.89
C ALA A 282 -34.96 12.82 10.95
N PHE A 283 -33.86 12.78 11.68
CA PHE A 283 -33.66 11.89 12.84
C PHE A 283 -33.75 12.59 14.21
N GLY A 284 -34.31 13.79 14.24
CA GLY A 284 -34.50 14.56 15.47
C GLY A 284 -33.18 15.01 16.11
N LYS A 285 -32.14 15.24 15.31
CA LYS A 285 -30.81 15.68 15.76
C LYS A 285 -30.57 17.15 15.43
N GLY A 286 -29.81 17.83 16.29
CA GLY A 286 -29.46 19.24 16.11
C GLY A 286 -28.45 19.50 14.97
N LYS A 287 -28.29 20.81 14.66
CA LYS A 287 -27.38 21.28 13.60
C LYS A 287 -25.92 20.79 13.79
N PHE A 288 -25.46 20.63 15.04
CA PHE A 288 -24.12 20.12 15.32
C PHE A 288 -23.89 18.72 14.73
N VAL A 289 -24.88 17.81 14.88
CA VAL A 289 -24.80 16.47 14.27
C VAL A 289 -24.83 16.56 12.74
N GLY A 290 -25.60 17.50 12.18
CA GLY A 290 -25.64 17.73 10.74
C GLY A 290 -24.29 18.20 10.17
N VAL A 291 -23.61 19.12 10.87
CA VAL A 291 -22.25 19.54 10.48
C VAL A 291 -21.26 18.38 10.60
N LEU A 292 -21.34 17.58 11.66
CA LEU A 292 -20.48 16.39 11.81
C LEU A 292 -20.67 15.39 10.65
N LEU A 293 -21.92 15.20 10.20
CA LEU A 293 -22.25 14.36 9.06
C LEU A 293 -21.77 14.94 7.72
N ALA A 294 -21.49 16.23 7.64
CA ALA A 294 -20.97 16.88 6.43
C ALA A 294 -19.45 16.75 6.29
N VAL A 295 -18.70 16.51 7.37
CA VAL A 295 -17.25 16.31 7.34
C VAL A 295 -16.92 14.94 6.71
N PRO A 296 -16.16 14.87 5.61
CA PRO A 296 -15.95 13.64 4.85
C PRO A 296 -15.48 12.43 5.67
N VAL A 297 -14.56 12.62 6.61
CA VAL A 297 -14.02 11.56 7.47
C VAL A 297 -15.06 11.08 8.52
N LEU A 298 -15.88 12.00 9.04
CA LEU A 298 -16.86 11.71 10.10
C LEU A 298 -18.23 11.31 9.55
N LYS A 299 -18.48 11.59 8.26
CA LYS A 299 -19.73 11.34 7.56
C LYS A 299 -20.21 9.88 7.73
N GLU A 300 -19.33 8.93 7.50
CA GLU A 300 -19.70 7.51 7.56
C GLU A 300 -19.90 7.02 9.00
N LEU A 301 -19.09 7.49 9.94
CA LEU A 301 -19.26 7.21 11.35
C LEU A 301 -20.60 7.80 11.87
N GLY A 302 -20.92 9.02 11.47
CA GLY A 302 -22.19 9.68 11.82
C GLY A 302 -23.40 8.91 11.27
N ARG A 303 -23.33 8.46 10.02
CA ARG A 303 -24.36 7.62 9.39
C ARG A 303 -24.52 6.27 10.09
N PHE A 304 -23.40 5.64 10.45
CA PHE A 304 -23.43 4.41 11.23
C PHE A 304 -24.14 4.61 12.58
N ILE A 305 -23.80 5.67 13.32
CA ILE A 305 -24.42 6.02 14.60
C ILE A 305 -25.92 6.27 14.42
N LEU A 306 -26.35 7.00 13.39
CA LEU A 306 -27.77 7.22 13.09
C LEU A 306 -28.49 5.92 12.71
N GLY A 307 -27.85 5.06 11.91
CA GLY A 307 -28.43 3.81 11.45
C GLY A 307 -28.62 2.78 12.57
N VAL A 308 -27.60 2.58 13.40
CA VAL A 308 -27.59 1.57 14.47
C VAL A 308 -28.11 2.11 15.80
N GLY A 309 -28.00 3.42 16.05
CA GLY A 309 -28.36 4.08 17.29
C GLY A 309 -29.87 4.10 17.55
N LYS A 310 -30.27 4.72 18.68
CA LYS A 310 -31.67 4.82 19.13
C LYS A 310 -32.45 5.93 18.41
N ALA A 311 -31.85 6.74 17.53
CA ALA A 311 -32.52 7.82 16.82
C ALA A 311 -33.69 7.27 15.99
N LYS A 312 -34.86 7.89 16.07
CA LYS A 312 -36.05 7.52 15.29
C LYS A 312 -36.16 8.47 14.09
N TYR A 313 -36.56 7.95 12.96
CA TYR A 313 -36.89 8.76 11.79
C TYR A 313 -38.20 9.51 12.03
N GLN A 314 -38.18 10.83 11.79
CA GLN A 314 -39.34 11.73 11.88
C GLN A 314 -39.68 12.16 10.47
N ASN A 315 -40.82 11.75 9.97
CA ASN A 315 -41.27 12.13 8.63
C ASN A 315 -41.62 13.62 8.60
N SER A 316 -40.79 14.45 7.99
CA SER A 316 -41.03 15.90 7.89
C SER A 316 -42.24 16.28 7.02
N ALA A 317 -42.85 15.33 6.33
CA ALA A 317 -44.02 15.56 5.51
C ALA A 317 -45.34 15.70 6.34
N SER A 318 -45.29 15.41 7.64
CA SER A 318 -46.49 15.56 8.52
C SER A 318 -46.64 16.94 9.14
N GLU A 319 -45.62 17.82 9.08
CA GLU A 319 -45.73 19.18 9.64
C GLU A 319 -46.34 20.21 8.66
N THR A 320 -46.40 19.92 7.35
CA THR A 320 -47.02 20.82 6.35
C THR A 320 -48.49 20.54 6.11
N ALA A 321 -49.07 19.56 6.78
CA ALA A 321 -50.51 19.24 6.65
C ALA A 321 -51.38 19.72 7.83
N VAL A 322 -50.83 20.47 8.80
CA VAL A 322 -51.51 21.02 9.97
C VAL A 322 -51.13 22.50 10.17
N ALA A 323 -50.97 23.26 9.13
CA ALA A 323 -50.87 24.70 9.18
C ALA A 323 -51.78 25.33 8.12
#